data_be75c317b40c1bff09ab237cc2af8324
#
_entry.id   be75c317b40c1bff09ab237cc2af8324
#
_cell.length_a   1.000
_cell.length_b   1.000
_cell.length_c   1.000
_cell.angle_alpha   90.00
_cell.angle_beta   90.00
_cell.angle_gamma   90.00
#
_symmetry.space_group_name_H-M   'P 1'
#
loop_
_entity.id
_entity.type
_entity.pdbx_description
1 polymer ?
#
loop_
_entity_poly.entity_id
_entity_poly.type
_entity_poly.pdbx_seq_one_letter_code
_entity_poly.pdbx_strand_id
1 'polypeptide(L)'
;MANINLNERDKKKSHRVGVIGDTHLPYEKEGYLEFCQEQFESWDCDTIIHIGDLIDHHALSFHDSEPSLQGAYGEVIDARERLKPWYKAFPKLIMCGGNHDLIPARQLKKIGMDAEVWMKPLPEVYDFPKGWEIVDTITIDGVLYHHGYTACGVNGFRTDAAKRMCRTVSGHAHGNAGISATASEHRLVWGLAVGCGVDVDNMAFAYGKHFMQKPIISCGVVINEQPYIEYMELGEKAY
;
A
#
# COMPACT_ATOMS: atom_id res chain seq x y z
N MET A 1 6.17 9.90 12.16
CA MET A 1 6.93 8.80 11.51
C MET A 1 8.21 9.36 10.88
N ALA A 2 9.24 8.56 10.68
CA ALA A 2 10.52 9.02 10.15
C ALA A 2 10.62 8.77 8.64
N ASN A 3 11.39 9.61 7.96
CA ASN A 3 11.81 9.36 6.57
C ASN A 3 13.13 8.61 6.59
N ILE A 4 13.20 7.47 5.93
CA ILE A 4 14.41 6.63 5.87
C ILE A 4 14.98 6.70 4.46
N ASN A 5 16.30 6.88 4.36
CA ASN A 5 17.05 6.82 3.11
C ASN A 5 18.10 5.70 3.22
N LEU A 6 17.93 4.63 2.46
CA LEU A 6 18.82 3.47 2.46
C LEU A 6 20.02 3.62 1.48
N ASN A 7 20.07 4.66 0.66
CA ASN A 7 21.16 4.87 -0.30
C ASN A 7 22.56 5.01 0.34
N GLU A 8 22.62 5.29 1.64
CA GLU A 8 23.89 5.49 2.34
C GLU A 8 24.50 4.20 2.89
N ARG A 9 23.74 3.08 2.91
CA ARG A 9 24.18 1.85 3.61
C ARG A 9 24.89 0.83 2.74
N ASP A 10 24.66 0.80 1.41
CA ASP A 10 25.30 -0.20 0.53
C ASP A 10 25.53 0.32 -0.89
N LYS A 11 26.71 0.81 -1.17
CA LYS A 11 27.14 1.32 -2.50
C LYS A 11 27.46 0.22 -3.52
N LYS A 12 27.18 -1.08 -3.26
CA LYS A 12 27.68 -2.18 -4.10
C LYS A 12 26.62 -2.99 -4.85
N LYS A 13 25.35 -2.98 -4.46
CA LYS A 13 24.31 -3.75 -5.14
C LYS A 13 22.98 -2.98 -5.09
N SER A 14 22.38 -2.75 -6.24
CA SER A 14 21.02 -2.22 -6.33
C SER A 14 20.03 -3.20 -5.70
N HIS A 15 19.06 -2.68 -4.94
CA HIS A 15 18.01 -3.48 -4.36
C HIS A 15 17.03 -3.97 -5.45
N ARG A 16 16.42 -5.11 -5.17
CA ARG A 16 15.34 -5.69 -5.96
C ARG A 16 14.07 -5.61 -5.12
N VAL A 17 13.31 -4.57 -5.35
CA VAL A 17 12.20 -4.18 -4.47
C VAL A 17 10.89 -4.72 -4.98
N GLY A 18 10.23 -5.58 -4.21
CA GLY A 18 8.83 -5.95 -4.39
C GLY A 18 7.92 -4.99 -3.64
N VAL A 19 6.84 -4.54 -4.27
CA VAL A 19 5.91 -3.56 -3.71
C VAL A 19 4.50 -4.11 -3.70
N ILE A 20 3.97 -4.33 -2.50
CA ILE A 20 2.59 -4.75 -2.26
C ILE A 20 1.69 -3.52 -2.33
N GLY A 21 0.59 -3.60 -3.07
CA GLY A 21 -0.45 -2.57 -3.10
C GLY A 21 -1.29 -2.53 -1.83
N ASP A 22 -2.24 -1.60 -1.79
CA ASP A 22 -3.19 -1.42 -0.69
C ASP A 22 -4.00 -2.70 -0.46
N THR A 23 -3.96 -3.29 0.74
CA THR A 23 -4.63 -4.58 1.02
C THR A 23 -5.96 -4.45 1.72
N HIS A 24 -6.14 -3.42 2.55
CA HIS A 24 -7.37 -3.17 3.30
C HIS A 24 -7.87 -4.38 4.08
N LEU A 25 -6.97 -5.04 4.81
CA LEU A 25 -7.35 -6.17 5.67
C LEU A 25 -8.47 -5.78 6.65
N PRO A 26 -9.47 -6.62 6.82
CA PRO A 26 -9.61 -8.03 6.41
C PRO A 26 -10.31 -8.24 5.05
N TYR A 27 -10.38 -7.24 4.19
CA TYR A 27 -11.16 -7.25 2.94
C TYR A 27 -10.29 -7.40 1.68
N GLU A 28 -9.12 -8.02 1.84
CA GLU A 28 -8.22 -8.32 0.72
C GLU A 28 -8.77 -9.42 -0.19
N LYS A 29 -8.36 -9.39 -1.45
CA LYS A 29 -8.69 -10.41 -2.45
C LYS A 29 -8.06 -11.74 -2.11
N GLU A 30 -8.86 -12.79 -2.15
CA GLU A 30 -8.36 -14.16 -1.98
C GLU A 30 -7.27 -14.47 -3.02
N GLY A 31 -6.15 -15.06 -2.56
CA GLY A 31 -5.00 -15.39 -3.39
C GLY A 31 -4.04 -14.22 -3.65
N TYR A 32 -4.32 -13.00 -3.17
CA TYR A 32 -3.43 -11.85 -3.41
C TYR A 32 -2.08 -11.98 -2.69
N LEU A 33 -2.06 -12.56 -1.50
CA LEU A 33 -0.82 -12.85 -0.78
C LEU A 33 0.07 -13.80 -1.58
N GLU A 34 -0.49 -14.91 -2.02
CA GLU A 34 0.21 -15.94 -2.80
C GLU A 34 0.71 -15.36 -4.14
N PHE A 35 -0.12 -14.57 -4.80
CA PHE A 35 0.28 -13.84 -6.00
C PHE A 35 1.50 -12.95 -5.76
N CYS A 36 1.48 -12.13 -4.70
CA CYS A 36 2.63 -11.28 -4.36
C CYS A 36 3.90 -12.11 -4.07
N GLN A 37 3.77 -13.23 -3.35
CA GLN A 37 4.90 -14.11 -3.08
C GLN A 37 5.51 -14.67 -4.38
N GLU A 38 4.68 -15.24 -5.25
CA GLU A 38 5.11 -15.82 -6.53
C GLU A 38 5.82 -14.79 -7.40
N GLN A 39 5.26 -13.56 -7.50
CA GLN A 39 5.87 -12.50 -8.28
C GLN A 39 7.22 -12.09 -7.68
N PHE A 40 7.30 -11.85 -6.38
CA PHE A 40 8.54 -11.38 -5.75
C PHE A 40 9.63 -12.45 -5.73
N GLU A 41 9.27 -13.73 -5.63
CA GLU A 41 10.19 -14.85 -5.82
C GLU A 41 10.70 -14.91 -7.27
N SER A 42 9.83 -14.79 -8.26
CA SER A 42 10.20 -14.85 -9.68
C SER A 42 11.14 -13.70 -10.09
N TRP A 43 11.00 -12.55 -9.44
CA TRP A 43 11.85 -11.38 -9.65
C TRP A 43 13.08 -11.35 -8.71
N ASP A 44 13.33 -12.38 -7.88
CA ASP A 44 14.39 -12.41 -6.84
C ASP A 44 14.38 -11.13 -5.97
N CYS A 45 13.25 -10.66 -5.51
CA CYS A 45 13.16 -9.47 -4.67
C CYS A 45 13.81 -9.71 -3.31
N ASP A 46 14.71 -8.79 -2.91
CA ASP A 46 15.43 -8.86 -1.63
C ASP A 46 14.89 -7.86 -0.58
N THR A 47 14.04 -6.95 -1.02
CA THR A 47 13.42 -5.92 -0.19
C THR A 47 11.93 -5.86 -0.48
N ILE A 48 11.08 -5.90 0.55
CA ILE A 48 9.63 -5.86 0.39
C ILE A 48 9.09 -4.59 1.03
N ILE A 49 8.26 -3.87 0.27
CA ILE A 49 7.54 -2.68 0.72
C ILE A 49 6.04 -2.93 0.61
N HIS A 50 5.28 -2.59 1.65
CA HIS A 50 3.84 -2.40 1.57
C HIS A 50 3.56 -0.91 1.44
N ILE A 51 2.81 -0.51 0.42
CA ILE A 51 2.67 0.91 0.06
C ILE A 51 1.70 1.70 0.95
N GLY A 52 1.07 1.06 1.94
CA GLY A 52 0.11 1.65 2.87
C GLY A 52 -1.30 1.13 2.70
N ASP A 53 -2.22 1.61 3.54
CA ASP A 53 -3.58 1.10 3.65
C ASP A 53 -3.59 -0.43 3.83
N LEU A 54 -2.78 -0.88 4.80
CA LEU A 54 -2.70 -2.29 5.20
C LEU A 54 -4.03 -2.74 5.82
N ILE A 55 -4.61 -1.89 6.67
CA ILE A 55 -5.87 -2.14 7.38
C ILE A 55 -6.94 -1.18 6.87
N ASP A 56 -8.16 -1.67 6.68
CA ASP A 56 -9.25 -0.85 6.16
C ASP A 56 -9.84 0.10 7.20
N HIS A 57 -10.04 -0.37 8.43
CA HIS A 57 -10.76 0.37 9.48
C HIS A 57 -12.15 0.86 9.03
N HIS A 58 -12.89 0.03 8.27
CA HIS A 58 -14.18 0.35 7.68
C HIS A 58 -15.17 0.89 8.71
N ALA A 59 -15.29 0.23 9.87
CA ALA A 59 -16.22 0.61 10.92
C ALA A 59 -15.93 1.99 11.55
N LEU A 60 -14.72 2.52 11.33
CA LEU A 60 -14.29 3.85 11.78
C LEU A 60 -14.17 4.85 10.63
N SER A 61 -14.55 4.46 9.42
CA SER A 61 -14.45 5.30 8.21
C SER A 61 -15.17 6.64 8.38
N PHE A 62 -14.72 7.63 7.59
CA PHE A 62 -15.41 8.92 7.45
C PHE A 62 -16.53 8.86 6.37
N HIS A 63 -16.63 7.76 5.65
CA HIS A 63 -17.74 7.44 4.75
C HIS A 63 -18.79 6.63 5.49
N ASP A 64 -19.97 6.49 4.88
CA ASP A 64 -21.04 5.67 5.43
C ASP A 64 -20.55 4.21 5.56
N SER A 65 -20.68 3.67 6.76
CA SER A 65 -20.35 2.28 7.06
C SER A 65 -21.49 1.37 6.60
N GLU A 66 -21.16 0.19 6.09
CA GLU A 66 -22.14 -0.85 5.78
C GLU A 66 -22.63 -1.50 7.09
N PRO A 67 -23.90 -1.36 7.47
CA PRO A 67 -24.38 -1.82 8.78
C PRO A 67 -24.36 -3.34 8.97
N SER A 68 -24.29 -4.10 7.87
CA SER A 68 -24.21 -5.57 7.90
C SER A 68 -22.83 -6.10 8.19
N LEU A 69 -21.82 -5.25 8.10
CA LEU A 69 -20.44 -5.61 8.46
C LEU A 69 -20.23 -5.50 9.97
N GLN A 70 -19.16 -6.13 10.42
CA GLN A 70 -18.77 -6.11 11.81
C GLN A 70 -18.35 -4.72 12.30
N GLY A 71 -18.51 -4.48 13.60
CA GLY A 71 -18.01 -3.25 14.22
C GLY A 71 -16.49 -3.25 14.35
N ALA A 72 -15.92 -2.10 14.75
CA ALA A 72 -14.47 -1.87 14.81
C ALA A 72 -13.69 -2.94 15.60
N TYR A 73 -14.25 -3.47 16.68
CA TYR A 73 -13.59 -4.54 17.46
C TYR A 73 -13.48 -5.85 16.65
N GLY A 74 -14.56 -6.27 16.00
CA GLY A 74 -14.57 -7.48 15.16
C GLY A 74 -13.59 -7.35 14.00
N GLU A 75 -13.57 -6.19 13.35
CA GLU A 75 -12.65 -5.89 12.25
C GLU A 75 -11.17 -6.01 12.68
N VAL A 76 -10.81 -5.49 13.86
CA VAL A 76 -9.44 -5.65 14.41
C VAL A 76 -9.09 -7.13 14.63
N ILE A 77 -10.02 -7.93 15.17
CA ILE A 77 -9.77 -9.36 15.40
C ILE A 77 -9.55 -10.10 14.08
N ASP A 78 -10.41 -9.86 13.09
CA ASP A 78 -10.29 -10.51 11.79
C ASP A 78 -9.02 -10.08 11.05
N ALA A 79 -8.70 -8.79 11.07
CA ALA A 79 -7.47 -8.29 10.47
C ALA A 79 -6.21 -8.92 11.11
N ARG A 80 -6.19 -9.12 12.43
CA ARG A 80 -5.10 -9.83 13.12
C ARG A 80 -4.94 -11.28 12.63
N GLU A 81 -6.04 -12.01 12.46
CA GLU A 81 -5.98 -13.39 11.96
C GLU A 81 -5.46 -13.42 10.52
N ARG A 82 -5.94 -12.51 9.67
CA ARG A 82 -5.52 -12.42 8.27
C ARG A 82 -4.09 -11.91 8.08
N LEU A 83 -3.54 -11.15 9.03
CA LEU A 83 -2.15 -10.73 9.02
C LEU A 83 -1.14 -11.86 9.29
N LYS A 84 -1.53 -12.91 10.01
CA LYS A 84 -0.60 -14.02 10.36
C LYS A 84 0.07 -14.66 9.15
N PRO A 85 -0.63 -15.00 8.05
CA PRO A 85 0.00 -15.48 6.82
C PRO A 85 0.99 -14.47 6.22
N TRP A 86 0.67 -13.18 6.24
CA TRP A 86 1.55 -12.10 5.74
C TRP A 86 2.86 -12.03 6.54
N TYR A 87 2.79 -12.17 7.88
CA TYR A 87 3.99 -12.19 8.74
C TYR A 87 4.90 -13.37 8.45
N LYS A 88 4.31 -14.52 8.11
CA LYS A 88 5.04 -15.71 7.72
C LYS A 88 5.67 -15.59 6.34
N ALA A 89 4.92 -15.04 5.39
CA ALA A 89 5.37 -14.84 4.01
C ALA A 89 6.49 -13.80 3.92
N PHE A 90 6.32 -12.68 4.62
CA PHE A 90 7.24 -11.54 4.59
C PHE A 90 7.72 -11.20 6.01
N PRO A 91 8.66 -11.96 6.59
CA PRO A 91 9.13 -11.74 7.96
C PRO A 91 9.88 -10.42 8.14
N LYS A 92 10.29 -9.79 7.05
CA LYS A 92 10.85 -8.43 6.97
C LYS A 92 10.09 -7.63 5.93
N LEU A 93 9.58 -6.47 6.32
CA LEU A 93 8.79 -5.62 5.45
C LEU A 93 8.86 -4.17 5.94
N ILE A 94 8.92 -3.23 4.99
CA ILE A 94 8.80 -1.80 5.27
C ILE A 94 7.42 -1.35 4.79
N MET A 95 6.63 -0.79 5.69
CA MET A 95 5.29 -0.30 5.39
C MET A 95 5.28 1.22 5.32
N CYS A 96 4.84 1.79 4.21
CA CYS A 96 4.45 3.20 4.16
C CYS A 96 3.10 3.36 4.87
N GLY A 97 2.95 4.35 5.75
CA GLY A 97 1.67 4.58 6.42
C GLY A 97 0.63 5.15 5.45
N GLY A 98 -0.54 4.50 5.36
CA GLY A 98 -1.66 4.92 4.55
C GLY A 98 -2.71 5.73 5.30
N ASN A 99 -3.69 6.28 4.59
CA ASN A 99 -4.76 7.07 5.22
C ASN A 99 -5.74 6.21 6.03
N HIS A 100 -6.00 4.97 5.61
CA HIS A 100 -6.83 4.03 6.36
C HIS A 100 -6.13 3.58 7.63
N ASP A 101 -4.83 3.34 7.60
CA ASP A 101 -4.04 3.02 8.79
C ASP A 101 -4.11 4.11 9.87
N LEU A 102 -4.36 5.35 9.46
CA LEU A 102 -4.47 6.51 10.34
C LEU A 102 -5.91 6.85 10.78
N ILE A 103 -6.94 6.15 10.28
CA ILE A 103 -8.34 6.45 10.62
C ILE A 103 -8.58 6.47 12.13
N PRO A 104 -8.14 5.49 12.95
CA PRO A 104 -8.37 5.51 14.39
C PRO A 104 -7.80 6.75 15.06
N ALA A 105 -6.57 7.14 14.72
CA ALA A 105 -5.93 8.33 15.26
C ALA A 105 -6.66 9.63 14.83
N ARG A 106 -7.12 9.68 13.59
CA ARG A 106 -7.89 10.82 13.06
C ARG A 106 -9.26 10.95 13.72
N GLN A 107 -9.93 9.83 14.06
CA GLN A 107 -11.20 9.85 14.81
C GLN A 107 -10.99 10.38 16.23
N LEU A 108 -9.94 9.97 16.92
CA LEU A 108 -9.59 10.54 18.24
C LEU A 108 -9.34 12.05 18.15
N LYS A 109 -8.57 12.48 17.18
CA LYS A 109 -8.29 13.91 16.94
C LYS A 109 -9.57 14.72 16.69
N LYS A 110 -10.55 14.15 15.97
CA LYS A 110 -11.85 14.80 15.70
C LYS A 110 -12.64 15.11 16.96
N ILE A 111 -12.50 14.31 18.00
CA ILE A 111 -13.13 14.52 19.32
C ILE A 111 -12.21 15.20 20.34
N GLY A 112 -11.08 15.75 19.87
CA GLY A 112 -10.16 16.51 20.73
C GLY A 112 -9.22 15.64 21.56
N MET A 113 -9.08 14.36 21.25
CA MET A 113 -8.17 13.44 21.96
C MET A 113 -6.87 13.24 21.17
N ASP A 114 -5.76 13.19 21.90
CA ASP A 114 -4.44 12.91 21.32
C ASP A 114 -4.25 11.39 21.20
N ALA A 115 -3.97 10.92 20.00
CA ALA A 115 -3.79 9.50 19.71
C ALA A 115 -2.58 8.90 20.43
N GLU A 116 -1.48 9.65 20.59
CA GLU A 116 -0.27 9.17 21.29
C GLU A 116 -0.54 8.89 22.78
N VAL A 117 -1.53 9.58 23.36
CA VAL A 117 -1.93 9.39 24.76
C VAL A 117 -2.99 8.30 24.91
N TRP A 118 -3.92 8.20 23.99
CA TRP A 118 -5.16 7.44 24.17
C TRP A 118 -5.27 6.14 23.36
N MET A 119 -4.33 5.86 22.47
CA MET A 119 -4.35 4.60 21.72
C MET A 119 -2.98 3.95 21.68
N LYS A 120 -2.97 2.64 21.51
CA LYS A 120 -1.75 1.92 21.18
C LYS A 120 -1.33 2.20 19.73
N PRO A 121 -0.02 2.24 19.45
CA PRO A 121 0.46 2.34 18.07
C PRO A 121 0.05 1.11 17.24
N LEU A 122 -0.11 1.31 15.94
CA LEU A 122 -0.56 0.27 15.02
C LEU A 122 0.22 -1.06 15.17
N PRO A 123 1.57 -1.07 15.30
CA PRO A 123 2.33 -2.30 15.51
C PRO A 123 1.94 -3.10 16.75
N GLU A 124 1.52 -2.43 17.83
CA GLU A 124 1.05 -3.10 19.03
C GLU A 124 -0.39 -3.60 18.91
N VAL A 125 -1.24 -2.84 18.18
CA VAL A 125 -2.63 -3.26 17.94
C VAL A 125 -2.69 -4.53 17.11
N TYR A 126 -1.83 -4.66 16.11
CA TYR A 126 -1.85 -5.76 15.14
C TYR A 126 -0.71 -6.78 15.32
N ASP A 127 0.02 -6.72 16.43
CA ASP A 127 1.08 -7.67 16.79
C ASP A 127 2.18 -7.81 15.69
N PHE A 128 2.66 -6.68 15.16
CA PHE A 128 3.68 -6.68 14.10
C PHE A 128 4.95 -7.40 14.55
N PRO A 129 5.53 -8.25 13.69
CA PRO A 129 6.80 -8.87 13.99
C PRO A 129 7.94 -7.83 13.99
N LYS A 130 9.02 -8.12 14.70
CA LYS A 130 10.20 -7.23 14.83
C LYS A 130 10.83 -6.80 13.50
N GLY A 131 10.59 -7.54 12.43
CA GLY A 131 11.11 -7.25 11.09
C GLY A 131 10.23 -6.29 10.28
N TRP A 132 9.10 -5.85 10.81
CA TRP A 132 8.21 -4.90 10.16
C TRP A 132 8.44 -3.50 10.71
N GLU A 133 8.67 -2.54 9.81
CA GLU A 133 8.89 -1.12 10.13
C GLU A 133 7.83 -0.26 9.44
N ILE A 134 7.32 0.77 10.14
CA ILE A 134 6.41 1.77 9.56
C ILE A 134 7.17 3.07 9.35
N VAL A 135 7.02 3.63 8.15
CA VAL A 135 7.61 4.91 7.74
C VAL A 135 6.55 5.78 7.06
N ASP A 136 6.73 7.09 6.98
CA ASP A 136 5.91 7.94 6.10
C ASP A 136 6.29 7.75 4.64
N THR A 137 7.58 7.79 4.39
CA THR A 137 8.17 7.59 3.06
C THR A 137 9.55 6.95 3.21
N ILE A 138 10.00 6.25 2.16
CA ILE A 138 11.35 5.72 2.09
C ILE A 138 11.93 5.94 0.70
N THR A 139 13.23 6.22 0.63
CA THR A 139 13.97 6.27 -0.64
C THR A 139 14.97 5.14 -0.70
N ILE A 140 14.87 4.31 -1.75
CA ILE A 140 15.78 3.20 -2.04
C ILE A 140 16.32 3.40 -3.45
N ASP A 141 17.64 3.41 -3.61
CA ASP A 141 18.33 3.57 -4.91
C ASP A 141 17.79 4.75 -5.75
N GLY A 142 17.47 5.89 -5.09
CA GLY A 142 16.95 7.08 -5.77
C GLY A 142 15.49 7.01 -6.20
N VAL A 143 14.74 6.00 -5.78
CA VAL A 143 13.30 5.85 -5.98
C VAL A 143 12.58 6.12 -4.66
N LEU A 144 11.61 7.03 -4.67
CA LEU A 144 10.78 7.39 -3.51
C LEU A 144 9.52 6.50 -3.48
N TYR A 145 9.30 5.85 -2.35
CA TYR A 145 8.11 5.06 -2.06
C TYR A 145 7.26 5.79 -1.02
N HIS A 146 5.98 5.94 -1.28
CA HIS A 146 5.03 6.59 -0.39
C HIS A 146 3.60 6.14 -0.70
N HIS A 147 2.68 6.27 0.25
CA HIS A 147 1.31 5.79 0.05
C HIS A 147 0.59 6.47 -1.12
N GLY A 148 0.77 7.75 -1.35
CA GLY A 148 0.16 8.41 -2.51
C GLY A 148 -0.84 9.51 -2.21
N TYR A 149 -0.85 10.09 -1.00
CA TYR A 149 -1.77 11.20 -0.64
C TYR A 149 -1.81 12.35 -1.64
N THR A 150 -0.70 12.60 -2.33
CA THR A 150 -0.58 13.66 -3.34
C THR A 150 -0.74 13.15 -4.76
N ALA A 151 -0.88 11.84 -4.93
CA ALA A 151 -0.97 11.14 -6.22
C ALA A 151 -2.42 10.74 -6.59
N CYS A 152 -3.40 11.54 -6.15
CA CYS A 152 -4.81 11.27 -6.39
C CYS A 152 -5.22 11.53 -7.85
N GLY A 153 -6.27 10.83 -8.30
CA GLY A 153 -6.84 10.95 -9.66
C GLY A 153 -6.09 10.14 -10.71
N VAL A 154 -6.67 10.04 -11.90
CA VAL A 154 -6.25 9.14 -13.00
C VAL A 154 -4.78 9.26 -13.40
N ASN A 155 -4.21 10.46 -13.31
CA ASN A 155 -2.82 10.75 -13.65
C ASN A 155 -1.99 11.14 -12.42
N GLY A 156 -2.47 10.85 -11.22
CA GLY A 156 -1.85 11.28 -9.97
C GLY A 156 -0.40 10.86 -9.87
N PHE A 157 -0.09 9.59 -10.08
CA PHE A 157 1.26 9.03 -10.00
C PHE A 157 2.25 9.66 -11.01
N ARG A 158 1.77 9.96 -12.23
CA ARG A 158 2.56 10.70 -13.25
C ARG A 158 2.85 12.13 -12.81
N THR A 159 1.82 12.82 -12.35
CA THR A 159 1.91 14.22 -11.94
C THR A 159 2.80 14.37 -10.70
N ASP A 160 2.73 13.43 -9.77
CA ASP A 160 3.54 13.43 -8.56
C ASP A 160 5.02 13.27 -8.89
N ALA A 161 5.39 12.27 -9.69
CA ALA A 161 6.76 12.07 -10.15
C ALA A 161 7.32 13.31 -10.89
N ALA A 162 6.52 13.89 -11.78
CA ALA A 162 6.91 15.08 -12.53
C ALA A 162 7.11 16.32 -11.64
N LYS A 163 6.20 16.57 -10.68
CA LYS A 163 6.31 17.68 -9.73
C LYS A 163 7.48 17.55 -8.77
N ARG A 164 7.73 16.31 -8.28
CA ARG A 164 8.87 16.03 -7.40
C ARG A 164 10.20 15.97 -8.13
N MET A 165 10.17 15.85 -9.46
CA MET A 165 11.36 15.63 -10.28
C MET A 165 12.18 14.41 -9.82
N CYS A 166 11.50 13.35 -9.36
CA CYS A 166 12.11 12.09 -8.93
C CYS A 166 11.25 10.89 -9.37
N ARG A 167 11.84 9.71 -9.32
CA ARG A 167 11.12 8.45 -9.54
C ARG A 167 10.28 8.14 -8.31
N THR A 168 9.01 7.78 -8.50
CA THR A 168 8.08 7.53 -7.39
C THR A 168 7.32 6.22 -7.58
N VAL A 169 7.05 5.55 -6.47
CA VAL A 169 6.12 4.43 -6.39
C VAL A 169 5.02 4.80 -5.40
N SER A 170 3.77 4.62 -5.78
CA SER A 170 2.61 4.97 -4.94
C SER A 170 1.45 3.99 -5.07
N GLY A 171 0.61 3.93 -4.03
CA GLY A 171 -0.68 3.25 -3.95
C GLY A 171 -1.85 4.23 -3.94
N HIS A 172 -2.78 4.09 -3.00
CA HIS A 172 -3.92 4.96 -2.69
C HIS A 172 -5.02 5.01 -3.76
N ALA A 173 -4.67 5.15 -5.02
CA ALA A 173 -5.64 5.26 -6.12
C ALA A 173 -5.88 3.88 -6.74
N HIS A 174 -6.75 3.07 -6.14
CA HIS A 174 -6.99 1.65 -6.50
C HIS A 174 -7.31 1.41 -7.97
N GLY A 175 -7.94 2.38 -8.64
CA GLY A 175 -8.24 2.32 -10.08
C GLY A 175 -7.05 2.65 -10.98
N ASN A 176 -5.88 2.90 -10.41
CA ASN A 176 -4.65 3.21 -11.15
C ASN A 176 -3.60 2.12 -10.90
N ALA A 177 -3.17 1.48 -11.98
CA ALA A 177 -2.03 0.60 -11.98
C ALA A 177 -1.28 0.78 -13.30
N GLY A 178 0.01 1.09 -13.22
CA GLY A 178 0.80 1.33 -14.42
C GLY A 178 1.97 2.26 -14.21
N ILE A 179 2.72 2.47 -15.29
CA ILE A 179 3.95 3.25 -15.32
C ILE A 179 3.78 4.42 -16.28
N SER A 180 4.19 5.61 -15.85
CA SER A 180 4.24 6.79 -16.72
C SER A 180 5.54 7.55 -16.54
N ALA A 181 6.24 7.81 -17.64
CA ALA A 181 7.51 8.53 -17.64
C ALA A 181 7.36 9.97 -18.14
N THR A 182 8.22 10.84 -17.64
CA THR A 182 8.38 12.23 -18.10
C THR A 182 9.87 12.55 -18.20
N ALA A 183 10.28 13.14 -19.29
CA ALA A 183 11.67 13.50 -19.53
C ALA A 183 11.84 15.01 -19.71
N SER A 184 12.97 15.53 -19.23
CA SER A 184 13.52 16.84 -19.58
C SER A 184 14.86 16.62 -20.30
N GLU A 185 15.52 17.70 -20.72
CA GLU A 185 16.85 17.62 -21.33
C GLU A 185 17.93 17.01 -20.39
N HIS A 186 17.67 17.01 -19.07
CA HIS A 186 18.65 16.58 -18.07
C HIS A 186 18.24 15.31 -17.32
N ARG A 187 16.96 14.92 -17.34
CA ARG A 187 16.46 13.89 -16.43
C ARG A 187 15.24 13.16 -16.98
N LEU A 188 15.26 11.84 -16.83
CA LEU A 188 14.08 10.98 -16.95
C LEU A 188 13.60 10.63 -15.54
N VAL A 189 12.32 10.89 -15.29
CA VAL A 189 11.61 10.45 -14.08
C VAL A 189 10.38 9.64 -14.48
N TRP A 190 9.96 8.75 -13.59
CA TRP A 190 8.75 7.96 -13.79
C TRP A 190 7.98 7.82 -12.49
N GLY A 191 6.66 7.66 -12.60
CA GLY A 191 5.79 7.24 -11.53
C GLY A 191 5.24 5.84 -11.82
N LEU A 192 5.22 5.00 -10.79
CA LEU A 192 4.56 3.70 -10.79
C LEU A 192 3.41 3.76 -9.79
N ALA A 193 2.18 3.51 -10.26
CA ALA A 193 1.04 3.19 -9.42
C ALA A 193 0.92 1.67 -9.33
N VAL A 194 0.95 1.12 -8.10
CA VAL A 194 1.04 -0.34 -7.90
C VAL A 194 -0.32 -1.04 -7.84
N GLY A 195 -1.44 -0.30 -8.00
CA GLY A 195 -2.78 -0.88 -7.82
C GLY A 195 -3.06 -1.26 -6.37
N CYS A 196 -3.84 -2.30 -6.17
CA CYS A 196 -4.24 -2.76 -4.84
C CYS A 196 -4.48 -4.27 -4.79
N GLY A 197 -4.74 -4.78 -3.59
CA GLY A 197 -5.14 -6.17 -3.34
C GLY A 197 -6.55 -6.29 -2.75
N VAL A 198 -7.44 -5.36 -3.05
CA VAL A 198 -8.77 -5.24 -2.45
C VAL A 198 -9.77 -6.18 -3.10
N ASP A 199 -10.61 -6.87 -2.33
CA ASP A 199 -11.75 -7.60 -2.88
C ASP A 199 -12.90 -6.64 -3.19
N VAL A 200 -13.07 -6.30 -4.47
CA VAL A 200 -14.10 -5.38 -4.97
C VAL A 200 -15.53 -5.87 -4.76
N ASP A 201 -15.72 -7.17 -4.61
CA ASP A 201 -17.02 -7.77 -4.38
C ASP A 201 -17.43 -7.73 -2.91
N ASN A 202 -16.49 -7.34 -2.03
CA ASN A 202 -16.75 -7.22 -0.60
C ASN A 202 -17.64 -6.01 -0.30
N MET A 203 -18.59 -6.19 0.62
CA MET A 203 -19.56 -5.16 1.00
C MET A 203 -18.91 -3.90 1.60
N ALA A 204 -17.71 -3.99 2.16
CA ALA A 204 -16.95 -2.84 2.65
C ALA A 204 -16.70 -1.78 1.56
N PHE A 205 -16.68 -2.20 0.28
CA PHE A 205 -16.50 -1.33 -0.88
C PHE A 205 -17.80 -1.04 -1.64
N ALA A 206 -18.97 -1.27 -1.02
CA ALA A 206 -20.27 -1.05 -1.64
C ALA A 206 -20.46 0.38 -2.17
N TYR A 207 -19.86 1.39 -1.53
CA TYR A 207 -19.85 2.77 -2.00
C TYR A 207 -19.18 2.95 -3.38
N GLY A 208 -18.23 2.06 -3.72
CA GLY A 208 -17.53 2.06 -5.01
C GLY A 208 -18.27 1.32 -6.15
N LYS A 209 -19.40 0.66 -5.87
CA LYS A 209 -20.15 -0.13 -6.89
C LYS A 209 -20.54 0.69 -8.12
N HIS A 210 -20.80 1.96 -7.94
CA HIS A 210 -21.22 2.87 -9.02
C HIS A 210 -20.03 3.61 -9.67
N PHE A 211 -18.81 3.43 -9.20
CA PHE A 211 -17.66 4.05 -9.83
C PHE A 211 -17.34 3.36 -11.15
N MET A 212 -17.13 4.15 -12.19
CA MET A 212 -16.73 3.65 -13.51
C MET A 212 -15.35 2.99 -13.48
N GLN A 213 -14.42 3.56 -12.71
CA GLN A 213 -13.12 2.94 -12.46
C GLN A 213 -13.25 1.86 -11.38
N LYS A 214 -12.75 0.68 -11.69
CA LYS A 214 -12.67 -0.44 -10.75
C LYS A 214 -11.25 -0.58 -10.24
N PRO A 215 -11.06 -1.10 -9.02
CA PRO A 215 -9.75 -1.44 -8.50
C PRO A 215 -9.00 -2.41 -9.41
N ILE A 216 -7.71 -2.19 -9.57
CA ILE A 216 -6.82 -3.05 -10.35
C ILE A 216 -5.96 -3.85 -9.38
N ILE A 217 -6.11 -5.19 -9.43
CA ILE A 217 -5.38 -6.09 -8.56
C ILE A 217 -4.00 -6.35 -9.18
N SER A 218 -2.97 -5.86 -8.50
CA SER A 218 -1.60 -5.89 -9.02
C SER A 218 -0.57 -5.64 -7.92
N CYS A 219 0.69 -5.90 -8.22
CA CYS A 219 1.83 -5.52 -7.39
C CYS A 219 2.91 -4.88 -8.26
N GLY A 220 3.82 -4.16 -7.64
CA GLY A 220 4.92 -3.49 -8.32
C GLY A 220 6.26 -4.18 -8.07
N VAL A 221 7.20 -4.01 -9.01
CA VAL A 221 8.60 -4.43 -8.83
C VAL A 221 9.52 -3.32 -9.32
N VAL A 222 10.61 -3.07 -8.60
CA VAL A 222 11.63 -2.12 -9.03
C VAL A 222 13.00 -2.80 -9.00
N ILE A 223 13.64 -2.91 -10.16
CA ILE A 223 14.94 -3.53 -10.33
C ILE A 223 15.88 -2.56 -11.04
N ASN A 224 17.04 -2.28 -10.46
CA ASN A 224 18.01 -1.34 -11.03
C ASN A 224 17.36 0.00 -11.42
N GLU A 225 16.53 0.54 -10.53
CA GLU A 225 15.77 1.80 -10.72
C GLU A 225 14.77 1.76 -11.90
N GLN A 226 14.45 0.58 -12.45
CA GLN A 226 13.43 0.39 -13.49
C GLN A 226 12.15 -0.20 -12.88
N PRO A 227 10.98 0.38 -13.18
CA PRO A 227 9.70 -0.06 -12.67
C PRO A 227 9.11 -1.17 -13.54
N TYR A 228 8.46 -2.12 -12.89
CA TYR A 228 7.65 -3.17 -13.49
C TYR A 228 6.34 -3.28 -12.72
N ILE A 229 5.32 -3.80 -13.36
CA ILE A 229 4.02 -4.07 -12.74
C ILE A 229 3.53 -5.43 -13.16
N GLU A 230 3.01 -6.18 -12.20
CA GLU A 230 2.41 -7.50 -12.41
C GLU A 230 0.93 -7.43 -12.05
N TYR A 231 0.08 -7.85 -12.99
CA TYR A 231 -1.37 -7.88 -12.82
C TYR A 231 -1.80 -9.28 -12.40
N MET A 232 -2.63 -9.36 -11.34
CA MET A 232 -3.22 -10.64 -10.96
C MET A 232 -4.30 -11.03 -11.97
N GLU A 233 -4.18 -12.22 -12.57
CA GLU A 233 -5.20 -12.76 -13.45
C GLU A 233 -6.47 -13.03 -12.65
N LEU A 234 -7.51 -12.26 -12.91
CA LEU A 234 -8.84 -12.46 -12.39
C LEU A 234 -9.62 -13.23 -13.47
N GLY A 235 -10.18 -14.39 -13.14
CA GLY A 235 -10.94 -15.19 -14.09
C GLY A 235 -12.07 -14.39 -14.77
N GLU A 236 -12.67 -14.92 -15.85
CA GLU A 236 -13.60 -14.24 -16.77
C GLU A 236 -14.80 -13.47 -16.15
N LYS A 237 -15.01 -13.54 -14.84
CA LYS A 237 -16.14 -12.89 -14.14
C LYS A 237 -15.73 -11.66 -13.31
N ALA A 238 -14.50 -11.19 -13.38
CA ALA A 238 -13.99 -10.21 -12.44
C ALA A 238 -14.08 -8.73 -12.88
N TYR A 239 -14.59 -8.46 -14.07
CA TYR A 239 -14.80 -7.10 -14.59
C TYR A 239 -16.20 -6.95 -15.21
#